data_4bb86f2a91dc411704934304b19647ee
#
_entry.id   4bb86f2a91dc411704934304b19647ee
#
_cell.length_a   1.000
_cell.length_b   1.000
_cell.length_c   1.000
_cell.angle_alpha   90.00
_cell.angle_beta   90.00
_cell.angle_gamma   90.00
#
_symmetry.space_group_name_H-M   'P 1'
#
loop_
_entity.id
_entity.type
_entity.pdbx_description
1 polymer ?
#
loop_
_entity_poly.entity_id
_entity_poly.type
_entity_poly.pdbx_seq_one_letter_code
_entity_poly.pdbx_strand_id
1 'polypeptide(L)'
;MKRLLLPLLAIAAATPLMAQNERAPFVIEETGRTFWRLDDAVKSIGEGQGTIVIGPGQFKECAVQAAGSITYRAAQPGSVIFDGVACDGKAALVFRGIFARVEGIIFQNIRVPDRNGSGIRLEKGDLEEDNSIFRNSEQGILTNEGPTMNVKVDRSTFSGLGGCPDGMCSHSLYIGNNASLSVTNSRFEKGTGGHYLKSRAAMTQISGNSFDDTRGRTTNYHIDLPAGSGGSITKNVFVQGRDKENYSAIIALGAEERIHRSVGLVIAGNDVSIAPGIDRETTFIGDWTHEPLRIGQNKIGPGVKLSDQR
;
A
#
# COMPACT_ATOMS: atom_id res chain seq x y z
N MET A 1 -6.63 -40.95 -72.62
CA MET A 1 -6.65 -41.08 -71.11
C MET A 1 -7.10 -39.75 -70.53
N LYS A 2 -8.37 -39.65 -70.10
CA LYS A 2 -8.95 -38.45 -69.48
C LYS A 2 -8.83 -38.63 -67.99
N ARG A 3 -8.09 -37.71 -67.28
CA ARG A 3 -8.00 -37.69 -65.83
C ARG A 3 -9.18 -36.86 -65.28
N LEU A 4 -10.04 -37.48 -64.46
CA LEU A 4 -11.09 -36.85 -63.71
C LEU A 4 -10.43 -36.20 -62.46
N LEU A 5 -10.60 -34.89 -62.27
CA LEU A 5 -10.28 -34.19 -61.08
C LEU A 5 -11.58 -34.11 -60.22
N LEU A 6 -11.59 -34.75 -59.06
CA LEU A 6 -12.62 -34.53 -58.03
C LEU A 6 -12.28 -33.28 -57.23
N PRO A 7 -13.26 -32.40 -56.95
CA PRO A 7 -13.05 -31.29 -56.02
C PRO A 7 -13.16 -31.79 -54.59
N LEU A 8 -12.15 -31.48 -53.75
CA LEU A 8 -12.19 -31.66 -52.32
C LEU A 8 -13.07 -30.56 -51.71
N LEU A 9 -14.22 -30.92 -51.16
CA LEU A 9 -15.07 -30.01 -50.38
C LEU A 9 -14.49 -29.89 -48.96
N ALA A 10 -13.89 -28.75 -48.62
CA ALA A 10 -13.47 -28.44 -47.27
C ALA A 10 -14.70 -28.03 -46.40
N ILE A 11 -15.12 -28.89 -45.51
CA ILE A 11 -16.15 -28.56 -44.51
C ILE A 11 -15.46 -27.76 -43.38
N ALA A 12 -15.68 -26.46 -43.36
CA ALA A 12 -15.29 -25.61 -42.22
C ALA A 12 -16.23 -25.92 -41.05
N ALA A 13 -15.70 -26.61 -40.06
CA ALA A 13 -16.39 -26.81 -38.77
C ALA A 13 -16.42 -25.45 -38.03
N ALA A 14 -17.57 -24.80 -38.01
CA ALA A 14 -17.82 -23.65 -37.12
C ALA A 14 -17.86 -24.14 -35.68
N THR A 15 -16.81 -23.89 -34.91
CA THR A 15 -16.84 -24.07 -33.47
C THR A 15 -17.85 -23.05 -32.90
N PRO A 16 -18.86 -23.50 -32.13
CA PRO A 16 -19.77 -22.55 -31.46
C PRO A 16 -18.95 -21.71 -30.48
N LEU A 17 -18.96 -20.39 -30.67
CA LEU A 17 -18.50 -19.42 -29.70
C LEU A 17 -19.43 -19.59 -28.50
N MET A 18 -18.96 -20.27 -27.43
CA MET A 18 -19.67 -20.35 -26.17
C MET A 18 -19.76 -18.91 -25.67
N ALA A 19 -20.96 -18.32 -25.71
CA ALA A 19 -21.24 -17.08 -25.02
C ALA A 19 -20.91 -17.33 -23.55
N GLN A 20 -19.79 -16.77 -23.07
CA GLN A 20 -19.52 -16.70 -21.64
C GLN A 20 -20.68 -15.90 -21.06
N ASN A 21 -21.50 -16.55 -20.24
CA ASN A 21 -22.52 -15.89 -19.44
C ASN A 21 -21.75 -14.94 -18.51
N GLU A 22 -21.59 -13.67 -18.91
CA GLU A 22 -20.96 -12.66 -18.11
C GLU A 22 -21.77 -12.53 -16.80
N ARG A 23 -21.21 -13.01 -15.72
CA ARG A 23 -21.80 -12.83 -14.39
C ARG A 23 -21.36 -11.46 -13.88
N ALA A 24 -22.27 -10.74 -13.24
CA ALA A 24 -21.95 -9.49 -12.58
C ALA A 24 -20.81 -9.70 -11.56
N PRO A 25 -19.73 -8.89 -11.65
CA PRO A 25 -18.48 -9.20 -10.94
C PRO A 25 -18.51 -8.94 -9.44
N PHE A 26 -19.46 -8.14 -8.95
CA PHE A 26 -19.53 -7.77 -7.53
C PHE A 26 -20.67 -8.52 -6.87
N VAL A 27 -20.36 -9.38 -5.90
CA VAL A 27 -21.35 -10.25 -5.22
C VAL A 27 -21.33 -9.94 -3.73
N ILE A 28 -22.48 -9.62 -3.15
CA ILE A 28 -22.63 -9.58 -1.69
C ILE A 28 -22.77 -11.02 -1.19
N GLU A 29 -21.77 -11.51 -0.47
CA GLU A 29 -21.65 -12.91 -0.06
C GLU A 29 -22.82 -13.38 0.78
N GLU A 30 -23.26 -12.55 1.72
CA GLU A 30 -24.31 -12.87 2.68
C GLU A 30 -25.70 -13.04 2.04
N THR A 31 -25.93 -12.40 0.88
CA THR A 31 -27.25 -12.39 0.22
C THR A 31 -27.25 -13.06 -1.15
N GLY A 32 -26.07 -13.29 -1.72
CA GLY A 32 -25.91 -13.75 -3.11
C GLY A 32 -26.32 -12.71 -4.18
N ARG A 33 -26.67 -11.48 -3.78
CA ARG A 33 -27.01 -10.42 -4.74
C ARG A 33 -25.79 -10.01 -5.54
N THR A 34 -25.98 -9.84 -6.84
CA THR A 34 -24.90 -9.51 -7.79
C THR A 34 -25.11 -8.11 -8.37
N PHE A 35 -24.00 -7.41 -8.64
CA PHE A 35 -23.96 -6.04 -9.15
C PHE A 35 -22.96 -5.89 -10.27
N TRP A 36 -23.30 -5.08 -11.28
CA TRP A 36 -22.39 -4.72 -12.36
C TRP A 36 -21.45 -3.57 -11.98
N ARG A 37 -21.80 -2.79 -10.97
CA ARG A 37 -21.01 -1.67 -10.46
C ARG A 37 -20.68 -1.87 -8.99
N LEU A 38 -19.44 -1.57 -8.63
CA LEU A 38 -18.98 -1.65 -7.25
C LEU A 38 -19.76 -0.70 -6.32
N ASP A 39 -19.98 0.53 -6.77
CA ASP A 39 -20.69 1.56 -6.00
C ASP A 39 -22.12 1.14 -5.64
N ASP A 40 -22.82 0.43 -6.54
CA ASP A 40 -24.18 -0.10 -6.28
C ASP A 40 -24.14 -1.21 -5.21
N ALA A 41 -23.11 -2.06 -5.23
CA ALA A 41 -22.93 -3.09 -4.18
C ALA A 41 -22.67 -2.44 -2.81
N VAL A 42 -21.79 -1.43 -2.76
CA VAL A 42 -21.49 -0.66 -1.53
C VAL A 42 -22.75 0.03 -1.00
N LYS A 43 -23.49 0.74 -1.84
CA LYS A 43 -24.75 1.39 -1.45
C LYS A 43 -25.80 0.42 -0.96
N SER A 44 -25.84 -0.79 -1.54
CA SER A 44 -26.78 -1.83 -1.11
C SER A 44 -26.53 -2.36 0.31
N ILE A 45 -25.29 -2.29 0.80
CA ILE A 45 -24.93 -2.61 2.19
C ILE A 45 -25.28 -1.45 3.11
N GLY A 46 -24.95 -0.19 2.68
CA GLY A 46 -25.30 1.02 3.39
C GLY A 46 -24.66 1.11 4.79
N GLU A 47 -25.49 1.29 5.82
CA GLU A 47 -25.04 1.37 7.23
C GLU A 47 -24.76 -0.01 7.85
N GLY A 48 -25.08 -1.09 7.14
CA GLY A 48 -24.95 -2.48 7.62
C GLY A 48 -23.54 -3.02 7.55
N GLN A 49 -23.48 -4.35 7.54
CA GLN A 49 -22.25 -5.12 7.37
C GLN A 49 -22.38 -6.04 6.17
N GLY A 50 -21.29 -6.24 5.44
CA GLY A 50 -21.29 -7.20 4.34
C GLY A 50 -19.92 -7.40 3.71
N THR A 51 -19.82 -8.50 2.96
CA THR A 51 -18.65 -8.86 2.18
C THR A 51 -18.97 -8.75 0.70
N ILE A 52 -18.22 -7.90 -0.02
CA ILE A 52 -18.28 -7.85 -1.48
C ILE A 52 -17.17 -8.74 -2.02
N VAL A 53 -17.56 -9.90 -2.54
CA VAL A 53 -16.65 -10.79 -3.28
C VAL A 53 -16.57 -10.28 -4.72
N ILE A 54 -15.37 -10.01 -5.18
CA ILE A 54 -15.11 -9.43 -6.48
C ILE A 54 -14.52 -10.49 -7.40
N GLY A 55 -15.22 -10.74 -8.51
CA GLY A 55 -14.75 -11.69 -9.55
C GLY A 55 -13.49 -11.20 -10.26
N PRO A 56 -12.70 -12.12 -10.88
CA PRO A 56 -11.51 -11.76 -11.63
C PRO A 56 -11.80 -10.74 -12.73
N GLY A 57 -10.91 -9.76 -12.88
CA GLY A 57 -11.03 -8.74 -13.93
C GLY A 57 -10.20 -7.49 -13.67
N GLN A 58 -10.15 -6.63 -14.69
CA GLN A 58 -9.57 -5.30 -14.60
C GLN A 58 -10.71 -4.28 -14.66
N PHE A 59 -10.83 -3.47 -13.61
CA PHE A 59 -11.95 -2.57 -13.39
C PHE A 59 -11.54 -1.11 -13.51
N LYS A 60 -12.28 -0.36 -14.29
CA LYS A 60 -12.30 1.11 -14.31
C LYS A 60 -13.39 1.61 -13.36
N GLU A 61 -13.39 1.10 -12.14
CA GLU A 61 -14.38 1.35 -11.10
C GLU A 61 -13.71 1.98 -9.87
N CYS A 62 -14.48 2.73 -9.13
CA CYS A 62 -14.13 3.20 -7.80
C CYS A 62 -15.38 3.21 -6.92
N ALA A 63 -15.24 3.27 -5.61
CA ALA A 63 -16.38 3.36 -4.70
C ALA A 63 -16.08 4.22 -3.47
N VAL A 64 -17.13 4.81 -2.92
CA VAL A 64 -17.13 5.53 -1.64
C VAL A 64 -17.98 4.77 -0.65
N GLN A 65 -17.36 4.19 0.38
CA GLN A 65 -18.06 3.62 1.52
C GLN A 65 -18.41 4.73 2.49
N ALA A 66 -19.63 5.23 2.44
CA ALA A 66 -20.07 6.35 3.27
C ALA A 66 -20.36 5.95 4.72
N ALA A 67 -20.71 4.68 4.97
CA ALA A 67 -21.12 4.16 6.28
C ALA A 67 -20.82 2.66 6.42
N GLY A 68 -21.23 2.06 7.51
CA GLY A 68 -21.22 0.60 7.74
C GLY A 68 -19.82 -0.01 7.85
N SER A 69 -19.78 -1.35 7.73
CA SER A 69 -18.58 -2.18 7.83
C SER A 69 -18.51 -3.12 6.63
N ILE A 70 -17.57 -2.92 5.71
CA ILE A 70 -17.51 -3.67 4.46
C ILE A 70 -16.15 -4.34 4.27
N THR A 71 -16.20 -5.64 3.90
CA THR A 71 -15.05 -6.38 3.39
C THR A 71 -15.08 -6.38 1.86
N TYR A 72 -14.00 -5.97 1.23
CA TYR A 72 -13.75 -6.05 -0.21
C TYR A 72 -12.76 -7.18 -0.46
N ARG A 73 -13.22 -8.29 -0.99
CA ARG A 73 -12.38 -9.49 -1.15
C ARG A 73 -12.32 -9.94 -2.60
N ALA A 74 -11.12 -10.08 -3.14
CA ALA A 74 -10.93 -10.76 -4.42
C ALA A 74 -11.34 -12.24 -4.30
N ALA A 75 -12.13 -12.73 -5.24
CA ALA A 75 -12.50 -14.16 -5.29
C ALA A 75 -11.27 -15.06 -5.42
N GLN A 76 -10.22 -14.55 -6.09
CA GLN A 76 -8.90 -15.14 -6.16
C GLN A 76 -7.88 -14.03 -5.94
N PRO A 77 -6.99 -14.11 -4.95
CA PRO A 77 -6.00 -13.08 -4.69
C PRO A 77 -5.15 -12.77 -5.94
N GLY A 78 -4.98 -11.47 -6.23
CA GLY A 78 -4.22 -11.00 -7.39
C GLY A 78 -4.95 -11.05 -8.73
N SER A 79 -6.19 -11.53 -8.79
CA SER A 79 -6.99 -11.58 -10.03
C SER A 79 -7.87 -10.35 -10.25
N VAL A 80 -8.01 -9.48 -9.25
CA VAL A 80 -8.83 -8.27 -9.27
C VAL A 80 -7.93 -7.06 -9.37
N ILE A 81 -8.11 -6.23 -10.39
CA ILE A 81 -7.27 -5.06 -10.65
C ILE A 81 -8.15 -3.82 -10.75
N PHE A 82 -7.99 -2.85 -9.84
CA PHE A 82 -8.50 -1.49 -10.01
C PHE A 82 -7.45 -0.63 -10.69
N ASP A 83 -7.79 -0.03 -11.84
CA ASP A 83 -6.82 0.59 -12.74
C ASP A 83 -7.22 2.02 -13.15
N GLY A 84 -6.46 3.00 -12.65
CA GLY A 84 -6.44 4.35 -13.16
C GLY A 84 -7.69 5.20 -12.90
N VAL A 85 -8.60 4.79 -12.01
CA VAL A 85 -9.82 5.53 -11.66
C VAL A 85 -9.84 5.86 -10.17
N ALA A 86 -10.28 7.07 -9.84
CA ALA A 86 -10.41 7.54 -8.47
C ALA A 86 -11.77 8.21 -8.26
N CYS A 87 -12.47 7.84 -7.20
CA CYS A 87 -13.64 8.56 -6.69
C CYS A 87 -13.19 9.81 -5.91
N ASP A 88 -14.01 10.83 -5.94
CA ASP A 88 -13.82 12.12 -5.24
C ASP A 88 -12.47 12.80 -5.57
N GLY A 89 -11.83 12.44 -6.70
CA GLY A 89 -10.47 12.90 -7.02
C GLY A 89 -9.43 12.44 -5.99
N LYS A 90 -9.60 11.26 -5.35
CA LYS A 90 -8.77 10.79 -4.24
C LYS A 90 -8.24 9.37 -4.42
N ALA A 91 -9.12 8.36 -4.55
CA ALA A 91 -8.70 6.97 -4.52
C ALA A 91 -9.66 6.02 -5.26
N ALA A 92 -9.20 4.81 -5.57
CA ALA A 92 -10.08 3.76 -6.06
C ALA A 92 -11.12 3.37 -4.99
N LEU A 93 -10.71 3.29 -3.72
CA LEU A 93 -11.63 3.07 -2.60
C LEU A 93 -11.48 4.21 -1.58
N VAL A 94 -12.58 4.88 -1.27
CA VAL A 94 -12.65 5.95 -0.25
C VAL A 94 -13.51 5.47 0.92
N PHE A 95 -12.96 5.45 2.13
CA PHE A 95 -13.63 4.91 3.31
C PHE A 95 -13.97 6.00 4.32
N ARG A 96 -15.28 6.11 4.61
CA ARG A 96 -15.90 7.01 5.61
C ARG A 96 -16.78 6.24 6.59
N GLY A 97 -16.85 4.91 6.43
CA GLY A 97 -17.63 4.03 7.28
C GLY A 97 -17.01 3.79 8.65
N ILE A 98 -17.50 2.76 9.33
CA ILE A 98 -17.01 2.34 10.65
C ILE A 98 -15.74 1.50 10.49
N PHE A 99 -15.75 0.59 9.52
CA PHE A 99 -14.66 -0.36 9.28
C PHE A 99 -14.61 -0.73 7.79
N ALA A 100 -13.40 -0.86 7.27
CA ALA A 100 -13.15 -1.44 5.96
C ALA A 100 -12.08 -2.53 6.03
N ARG A 101 -12.30 -3.63 5.30
CA ARG A 101 -11.30 -4.66 5.08
C ARG A 101 -11.10 -4.87 3.59
N VAL A 102 -9.84 -4.96 3.15
CA VAL A 102 -9.47 -5.16 1.74
C VAL A 102 -8.56 -6.36 1.64
N GLU A 103 -8.89 -7.32 0.76
CA GLU A 103 -8.15 -8.57 0.65
C GLU A 103 -7.86 -8.95 -0.80
N GLY A 104 -6.59 -9.16 -1.14
CA GLY A 104 -6.14 -9.81 -2.37
C GLY A 104 -6.30 -8.99 -3.65
N ILE A 105 -6.39 -7.66 -3.56
CA ILE A 105 -6.70 -6.75 -4.66
C ILE A 105 -5.43 -6.04 -5.17
N ILE A 106 -5.37 -5.78 -6.48
CA ILE A 106 -4.33 -4.96 -7.10
C ILE A 106 -4.89 -3.57 -7.41
N PHE A 107 -4.21 -2.53 -6.93
CA PHE A 107 -4.46 -1.13 -7.25
C PHE A 107 -3.31 -0.58 -8.08
N GLN A 108 -3.62 0.01 -9.25
CA GLN A 108 -2.56 0.50 -10.12
C GLN A 108 -2.94 1.76 -10.90
N ASN A 109 -1.91 2.53 -11.31
CA ASN A 109 -2.01 3.66 -12.24
C ASN A 109 -2.94 4.77 -11.77
N ILE A 110 -3.16 4.92 -10.47
CA ILE A 110 -4.08 5.92 -9.91
C ILE A 110 -3.34 7.23 -9.76
N ARG A 111 -3.89 8.27 -10.42
CA ARG A 111 -3.35 9.62 -10.40
C ARG A 111 -4.50 10.63 -10.35
N VAL A 112 -4.30 11.70 -9.60
CA VAL A 112 -5.28 12.78 -9.44
C VAL A 112 -4.60 14.16 -9.54
N PRO A 113 -5.35 15.24 -9.79
CA PRO A 113 -4.73 16.56 -10.03
C PRO A 113 -3.88 17.09 -8.88
N ASP A 114 -4.25 16.80 -7.61
CA ASP A 114 -3.49 17.20 -6.41
C ASP A 114 -2.33 16.25 -6.06
N ARG A 115 -2.09 15.23 -6.90
CA ARG A 115 -1.00 14.24 -6.77
C ARG A 115 -1.06 13.37 -5.51
N ASN A 116 -2.26 13.19 -4.96
CA ASN A 116 -2.53 12.31 -3.82
C ASN A 116 -3.35 11.07 -4.21
N GLY A 117 -3.33 10.70 -5.50
CA GLY A 117 -4.05 9.54 -6.02
C GLY A 117 -3.59 8.23 -5.39
N SER A 118 -4.48 7.57 -4.67
CA SER A 118 -4.16 6.38 -3.90
C SER A 118 -5.05 5.18 -4.24
N GLY A 119 -4.56 3.99 -3.95
CA GLY A 119 -5.39 2.78 -4.00
C GLY A 119 -6.53 2.89 -2.99
N ILE A 120 -6.20 3.30 -1.76
CA ILE A 120 -7.13 3.47 -0.65
C ILE A 120 -6.97 4.85 -0.03
N ARG A 121 -8.08 5.54 0.20
CA ARG A 121 -8.19 6.74 1.02
C ARG A 121 -9.05 6.44 2.25
N LEU A 122 -8.45 6.41 3.43
CA LEU A 122 -9.18 6.29 4.69
C LEU A 122 -9.45 7.69 5.27
N GLU A 123 -10.70 8.07 5.31
CA GLU A 123 -11.12 9.36 5.88
C GLU A 123 -11.72 9.21 7.29
N LYS A 124 -12.26 8.02 7.62
CA LYS A 124 -12.87 7.72 8.91
C LYS A 124 -12.93 6.21 9.14
N GLY A 125 -12.97 5.79 10.40
CA GLY A 125 -13.09 4.38 10.80
C GLY A 125 -11.75 3.66 10.76
N ASP A 126 -11.79 2.34 10.94
CA ASP A 126 -10.61 1.48 10.94
C ASP A 126 -10.40 0.80 9.59
N LEU A 127 -9.15 0.50 9.26
CA LEU A 127 -8.77 -0.22 8.04
C LEU A 127 -7.94 -1.46 8.38
N GLU A 128 -8.35 -2.60 7.86
CA GLU A 128 -7.50 -3.79 7.70
C GLU A 128 -7.26 -4.04 6.22
N GLU A 129 -6.00 -4.14 5.83
CA GLU A 129 -5.57 -4.45 4.47
C GLU A 129 -4.69 -5.69 4.49
N ASP A 130 -4.95 -6.64 3.60
CA ASP A 130 -4.28 -7.92 3.57
C ASP A 130 -4.02 -8.42 2.14
N ASN A 131 -2.80 -8.89 1.91
CA ASN A 131 -2.39 -9.62 0.70
C ASN A 131 -2.71 -8.90 -0.63
N SER A 132 -2.59 -7.56 -0.66
CA SER A 132 -2.86 -6.75 -1.85
C SER A 132 -1.59 -6.15 -2.46
N ILE A 133 -1.71 -5.59 -3.66
CA ILE A 133 -0.61 -4.97 -4.38
C ILE A 133 -1.00 -3.54 -4.77
N PHE A 134 -0.20 -2.59 -4.35
CA PHE A 134 -0.28 -1.19 -4.77
C PHE A 134 0.89 -0.88 -5.68
N ARG A 135 0.63 -0.44 -6.92
CA ARG A 135 1.72 -0.20 -7.87
C ARG A 135 1.47 0.93 -8.84
N ASN A 136 2.56 1.61 -9.23
CA ASN A 136 2.57 2.63 -10.29
C ASN A 136 1.53 3.75 -10.09
N SER A 137 1.18 4.05 -8.86
CA SER A 137 0.26 5.13 -8.46
C SER A 137 1.02 6.24 -7.74
N GLU A 138 0.35 7.31 -7.35
CA GLU A 138 0.99 8.33 -6.53
C GLU A 138 1.18 7.83 -5.10
N GLN A 139 0.16 7.18 -4.52
CA GLN A 139 0.25 6.55 -3.21
C GLN A 139 -0.43 5.17 -3.21
N GLY A 140 -0.07 4.32 -2.27
CA GLY A 140 -0.80 3.07 -2.01
C GLY A 140 -2.00 3.32 -1.11
N ILE A 141 -1.74 3.74 0.12
CA ILE A 141 -2.74 4.07 1.13
C ILE A 141 -2.44 5.45 1.69
N LEU A 142 -3.46 6.29 1.77
CA LEU A 142 -3.40 7.62 2.37
C LEU A 142 -4.54 7.77 3.38
N THR A 143 -4.24 8.21 4.60
CA THR A 143 -5.29 8.45 5.61
C THR A 143 -5.43 9.93 5.96
N ASN A 144 -6.64 10.30 6.37
CA ASN A 144 -6.85 11.53 7.15
C ASN A 144 -6.28 11.36 8.56
N GLU A 145 -6.28 12.44 9.31
CA GLU A 145 -6.05 12.41 10.74
C GLU A 145 -7.30 11.91 11.47
N GLY A 146 -7.08 11.08 12.47
CA GLY A 146 -8.15 10.55 13.31
C GLY A 146 -7.58 9.81 14.53
N PRO A 147 -7.56 10.45 15.71
CA PRO A 147 -6.86 9.93 16.89
C PRO A 147 -7.44 8.62 17.45
N THR A 148 -8.57 8.17 16.90
CA THR A 148 -9.18 6.87 17.23
C THR A 148 -9.05 5.85 16.11
N MET A 149 -8.56 6.24 14.92
CA MET A 149 -8.46 5.36 13.77
C MET A 149 -7.27 4.40 13.92
N ASN A 150 -7.50 3.14 13.56
CA ASN A 150 -6.48 2.10 13.52
C ASN A 150 -6.29 1.59 12.10
N VAL A 151 -5.04 1.44 11.69
CA VAL A 151 -4.68 0.91 10.37
C VAL A 151 -3.80 -0.31 10.53
N LYS A 152 -4.18 -1.38 9.85
CA LYS A 152 -3.41 -2.62 9.81
C LYS A 152 -3.18 -3.04 8.37
N VAL A 153 -1.93 -3.33 8.04
CA VAL A 153 -1.48 -3.78 6.71
C VAL A 153 -0.66 -5.05 6.90
N ASP A 154 -1.04 -6.12 6.23
CA ASP A 154 -0.30 -7.38 6.28
C ASP A 154 -0.06 -7.96 4.89
N ARG A 155 1.07 -8.67 4.67
CA ARG A 155 1.41 -9.43 3.45
C ARG A 155 1.24 -8.68 2.12
N SER A 156 1.43 -7.36 2.12
CA SER A 156 1.12 -6.52 0.96
C SER A 156 2.36 -5.95 0.29
N THR A 157 2.22 -5.57 -0.98
CA THR A 157 3.33 -5.05 -1.78
C THR A 157 3.05 -3.62 -2.23
N PHE A 158 3.99 -2.73 -1.97
CA PHE A 158 4.00 -1.34 -2.39
C PHE A 158 5.16 -1.14 -3.38
N SER A 159 4.88 -0.95 -4.67
CA SER A 159 5.91 -0.95 -5.73
C SER A 159 5.71 0.20 -6.72
N GLY A 160 6.74 1.00 -6.95
CA GLY A 160 6.69 2.09 -7.93
C GLY A 160 5.73 3.21 -7.53
N LEU A 161 5.70 3.54 -6.25
CA LEU A 161 4.85 4.56 -5.65
C LEU A 161 5.68 5.76 -5.18
N GLY A 162 5.01 6.85 -4.86
CA GLY A 162 5.62 8.08 -4.42
C GLY A 162 5.89 9.06 -5.54
N GLY A 163 6.51 10.17 -5.20
CA GLY A 163 6.92 11.25 -6.09
C GLY A 163 7.01 12.56 -5.32
N CYS A 164 7.94 13.44 -5.71
CA CYS A 164 8.10 14.77 -5.11
C CYS A 164 8.19 15.86 -6.17
N PRO A 165 7.22 15.97 -7.09
CA PRO A 165 7.22 17.05 -8.06
C PRO A 165 6.95 18.38 -7.34
N ASP A 166 7.77 19.39 -7.62
CA ASP A 166 7.64 20.75 -7.07
C ASP A 166 7.65 20.81 -5.52
N GLY A 167 8.32 19.85 -4.85
CA GLY A 167 8.42 19.79 -3.39
C GLY A 167 7.20 19.21 -2.67
N MET A 168 6.14 18.85 -3.39
CA MET A 168 4.99 18.14 -2.84
C MET A 168 5.20 16.64 -2.97
N CYS A 169 5.43 15.97 -1.86
CA CYS A 169 5.79 14.56 -1.85
C CYS A 169 4.60 13.64 -1.55
N SER A 170 4.37 12.71 -2.46
CA SER A 170 3.56 11.51 -2.21
C SER A 170 4.44 10.41 -1.64
N HIS A 171 3.85 9.48 -0.89
CA HIS A 171 4.54 8.41 -0.19
C HIS A 171 3.93 7.05 -0.54
N SER A 172 4.66 5.94 -0.39
CA SER A 172 4.05 4.64 -0.69
C SER A 172 2.92 4.31 0.28
N LEU A 173 3.13 4.57 1.57
CA LEU A 173 2.12 4.47 2.64
C LEU A 173 2.20 5.75 3.49
N TYR A 174 1.11 6.49 3.62
CA TYR A 174 1.06 7.70 4.43
C TYR A 174 -0.12 7.67 5.41
N ILE A 175 0.22 7.65 6.68
CA ILE A 175 -0.72 7.61 7.79
C ILE A 175 -0.69 8.95 8.53
N GLY A 176 -1.85 9.57 8.69
CA GLY A 176 -2.04 10.79 9.46
C GLY A 176 -1.87 10.56 10.96
N ASN A 177 -2.25 11.55 11.77
CA ASN A 177 -2.24 11.45 13.23
C ASN A 177 -3.36 10.51 13.71
N ASN A 178 -3.08 9.21 13.70
CA ASN A 178 -4.01 8.13 14.03
C ASN A 178 -3.64 7.46 15.35
N ALA A 179 -4.53 6.64 15.90
CA ALA A 179 -4.27 5.89 17.15
C ALA A 179 -3.12 4.89 16.93
N SER A 180 -3.22 4.07 15.89
CA SER A 180 -2.19 3.06 15.65
C SER A 180 -2.00 2.72 14.17
N LEU A 181 -0.77 2.28 13.86
CA LEU A 181 -0.39 1.65 12.61
C LEU A 181 0.28 0.31 12.91
N SER A 182 -0.17 -0.76 12.25
CA SER A 182 0.53 -2.04 12.19
C SER A 182 0.86 -2.38 10.74
N VAL A 183 2.14 -2.61 10.40
CA VAL A 183 2.58 -3.06 9.08
C VAL A 183 3.44 -4.31 9.27
N THR A 184 2.95 -5.43 8.75
CA THR A 184 3.63 -6.72 8.93
C THR A 184 3.82 -7.45 7.60
N ASN A 185 4.91 -8.24 7.49
CA ASN A 185 5.18 -9.17 6.38
C ASN A 185 5.04 -8.57 4.97
N SER A 186 5.23 -7.26 4.84
CA SER A 186 4.96 -6.50 3.62
C SER A 186 6.25 -6.07 2.92
N ARG A 187 6.14 -5.72 1.64
CA ARG A 187 7.26 -5.34 0.79
C ARG A 187 7.08 -3.94 0.24
N PHE A 188 8.11 -3.13 0.37
CA PHE A 188 8.23 -1.80 -0.20
C PHE A 188 9.40 -1.77 -1.17
N GLU A 189 9.17 -1.39 -2.42
CA GLU A 189 10.21 -1.39 -3.45
C GLU A 189 9.97 -0.36 -4.56
N LYS A 190 11.04 -0.03 -5.30
CA LYS A 190 10.98 0.80 -6.53
C LYS A 190 10.28 2.14 -6.31
N GLY A 191 10.39 2.74 -5.13
CA GLY A 191 9.83 4.07 -4.86
C GLY A 191 10.27 5.08 -5.92
N THR A 192 9.40 6.04 -6.23
CA THR A 192 9.64 7.07 -7.24
C THR A 192 9.71 8.49 -6.65
N GLY A 193 9.99 8.56 -5.35
CA GLY A 193 10.13 9.76 -4.54
C GLY A 193 9.40 9.65 -3.21
N GLY A 194 9.65 10.57 -2.29
CA GLY A 194 9.09 10.54 -0.94
C GLY A 194 9.54 9.34 -0.10
N HIS A 195 8.82 9.05 0.96
CA HIS A 195 9.11 7.96 1.88
C HIS A 195 8.40 6.67 1.47
N TYR A 196 8.98 5.51 1.81
CA TYR A 196 8.24 4.26 1.67
C TYR A 196 7.11 4.15 2.69
N LEU A 197 7.37 4.51 3.94
CA LEU A 197 6.37 4.56 4.99
C LEU A 197 6.53 5.89 5.76
N LYS A 198 5.50 6.73 5.73
CA LYS A 198 5.38 7.91 6.58
C LYS A 198 4.20 7.75 7.53
N SER A 199 4.40 7.95 8.82
CA SER A 199 3.34 7.78 9.80
C SER A 199 3.43 8.80 10.93
N ARG A 200 2.29 9.42 11.23
CA ARG A 200 2.08 10.27 12.42
C ARG A 200 1.27 9.55 13.49
N ALA A 201 1.09 8.24 13.40
CA ALA A 201 0.34 7.47 14.38
C ALA A 201 1.01 7.46 15.76
N ALA A 202 0.20 7.52 16.82
CA ALA A 202 0.68 7.51 18.19
C ALA A 202 1.44 6.22 18.55
N MET A 203 0.95 5.09 18.04
CA MET A 203 1.55 3.76 18.23
C MET A 203 1.85 3.10 16.89
N THR A 204 3.06 2.58 16.73
CA THR A 204 3.51 1.96 15.48
C THR A 204 4.10 0.58 15.73
N GLN A 205 3.62 -0.42 14.99
CA GLN A 205 4.22 -1.76 14.92
C GLN A 205 4.63 -2.05 13.48
N ILE A 206 5.93 -2.05 13.19
CA ILE A 206 6.48 -2.35 11.86
C ILE A 206 7.38 -3.57 11.99
N SER A 207 6.93 -4.75 11.50
CA SER A 207 7.65 -6.00 11.76
C SER A 207 7.65 -6.96 10.59
N GLY A 208 8.82 -7.56 10.30
CA GLY A 208 8.94 -8.60 9.27
C GLY A 208 8.83 -8.09 7.84
N ASN A 209 9.03 -6.79 7.61
CA ASN A 209 8.90 -6.18 6.30
C ASN A 209 10.24 -6.12 5.54
N SER A 210 10.16 -5.99 4.23
CA SER A 210 11.29 -5.71 3.34
C SER A 210 11.16 -4.32 2.73
N PHE A 211 12.14 -3.47 2.95
CA PHE A 211 12.29 -2.16 2.32
C PHE A 211 13.49 -2.22 1.36
N ASP A 212 13.22 -2.48 0.09
CA ASP A 212 14.22 -2.66 -0.96
C ASP A 212 14.29 -1.44 -1.89
N ASP A 213 15.22 -0.56 -1.62
CA ASP A 213 15.42 0.66 -2.38
C ASP A 213 16.45 0.52 -3.52
N THR A 214 16.91 -0.68 -3.83
CA THR A 214 17.93 -0.92 -4.88
C THR A 214 17.52 -0.39 -6.24
N ARG A 215 16.22 -0.31 -6.51
CA ARG A 215 15.60 0.24 -7.73
C ARG A 215 14.77 1.50 -7.44
N GLY A 216 14.92 2.09 -6.26
CA GLY A 216 14.30 3.37 -5.92
C GLY A 216 14.89 4.51 -6.74
N ARG A 217 14.12 5.56 -6.94
CA ARG A 217 14.53 6.80 -7.61
C ARG A 217 14.09 8.00 -6.80
N THR A 218 15.03 8.87 -6.48
CA THR A 218 14.81 10.09 -5.68
C THR A 218 14.01 9.85 -4.40
N THR A 219 14.18 8.66 -3.79
CA THR A 219 13.48 8.30 -2.55
C THR A 219 14.08 9.00 -1.35
N ASN A 220 13.24 9.20 -0.31
CA ASN A 220 13.67 9.77 0.96
C ASN A 220 13.89 8.65 2.00
N TYR A 221 13.45 8.78 3.25
CA TYR A 221 13.60 7.75 4.28
C TYR A 221 12.80 6.48 3.94
N HIS A 222 13.25 5.34 4.45
CA HIS A 222 12.44 4.11 4.38
C HIS A 222 11.27 4.19 5.35
N ILE A 223 11.52 4.66 6.56
CA ILE A 223 10.49 4.95 7.56
C ILE A 223 10.68 6.38 8.06
N ASP A 224 9.60 7.15 8.04
CA ASP A 224 9.51 8.48 8.61
C ASP A 224 8.40 8.50 9.68
N LEU A 225 8.78 8.74 10.92
CA LEU A 225 7.87 8.93 12.05
C LEU A 225 7.99 10.38 12.55
N PRO A 226 7.57 11.37 11.74
CA PRO A 226 7.91 12.78 11.96
C PRO A 226 7.31 13.36 13.24
N ALA A 227 6.19 12.82 13.70
CA ALA A 227 5.49 13.26 14.91
C ALA A 227 5.97 12.55 16.20
N GLY A 228 6.96 11.66 16.11
CA GLY A 228 7.26 10.68 17.14
C GLY A 228 6.27 9.51 17.10
N SER A 229 6.54 8.44 17.82
CA SER A 229 5.63 7.29 17.97
C SER A 229 6.15 6.35 19.06
N GLY A 230 5.25 5.71 19.80
CA GLY A 230 5.56 4.54 20.59
C GLY A 230 5.53 3.23 19.79
N GLY A 231 5.83 2.10 20.43
CA GLY A 231 5.69 0.77 19.82
C GLY A 231 6.98 0.10 19.40
N SER A 232 7.06 -0.45 18.16
CA SER A 232 8.22 -1.24 17.75
C SER A 232 8.49 -1.26 16.24
N ILE A 233 9.78 -1.30 15.87
CA ILE A 233 10.30 -1.53 14.50
C ILE A 233 11.25 -2.72 14.58
N THR A 234 10.78 -3.91 14.19
CA THR A 234 11.51 -5.14 14.46
C THR A 234 11.53 -6.11 13.29
N LYS A 235 12.62 -6.87 13.16
CA LYS A 235 12.74 -7.98 12.18
C LYS A 235 12.52 -7.55 10.73
N ASN A 236 12.81 -6.29 10.39
CA ASN A 236 12.72 -5.79 9.02
C ASN A 236 14.06 -5.90 8.32
N VAL A 237 14.02 -5.98 7.00
CA VAL A 237 15.19 -5.91 6.13
C VAL A 237 15.18 -4.57 5.40
N PHE A 238 16.27 -3.82 5.50
CA PHE A 238 16.46 -2.53 4.84
C PHE A 238 17.65 -2.59 3.89
N VAL A 239 17.42 -2.25 2.64
CA VAL A 239 18.49 -2.07 1.64
C VAL A 239 18.40 -0.67 1.07
N GLN A 240 19.32 0.21 1.45
CA GLN A 240 19.36 1.57 0.94
C GLN A 240 19.94 1.61 -0.47
N GLY A 241 19.19 2.23 -1.40
CA GLY A 241 19.56 2.37 -2.80
C GLY A 241 20.49 3.53 -3.08
N ARG A 242 20.86 3.68 -4.37
CA ARG A 242 21.77 4.71 -4.85
C ARG A 242 21.10 6.07 -5.05
N ASP A 243 19.91 6.07 -5.65
CA ASP A 243 19.21 7.26 -6.09
C ASP A 243 18.26 7.77 -5.02
N LYS A 244 18.77 8.65 -4.17
CA LYS A 244 18.07 9.19 -3.00
C LYS A 244 17.99 10.70 -3.08
N GLU A 245 16.82 11.25 -2.80
CA GLU A 245 16.67 12.65 -2.42
C GLU A 245 17.39 12.93 -1.10
N ASN A 246 17.23 12.02 -0.14
CA ASN A 246 17.85 12.10 1.17
C ASN A 246 18.35 10.73 1.63
N TYR A 247 19.64 10.62 1.85
CA TYR A 247 20.29 9.39 2.33
C TYR A 247 20.89 9.54 3.73
N SER A 248 20.53 10.60 4.45
CA SER A 248 21.11 10.88 5.77
C SER A 248 20.67 9.89 6.83
N ALA A 249 19.48 9.28 6.69
CA ALA A 249 19.00 8.23 7.56
C ALA A 249 18.13 7.21 6.80
N ILE A 250 17.94 6.03 7.41
CA ILE A 250 17.01 5.00 6.95
C ILE A 250 15.68 5.18 7.67
N ILE A 251 15.72 5.34 9.00
CA ILE A 251 14.57 5.70 9.84
C ILE A 251 14.78 7.12 10.35
N ALA A 252 13.80 8.00 10.15
CA ALA A 252 13.73 9.31 10.76
C ALA A 252 12.68 9.31 11.87
N LEU A 253 13.03 9.81 13.05
CA LEU A 253 12.17 9.81 14.21
C LEU A 253 12.06 11.21 14.82
N GLY A 254 10.85 11.80 14.83
CA GLY A 254 10.58 13.10 15.43
C GLY A 254 11.17 14.30 14.68
N ALA A 255 11.33 14.20 13.36
CA ALA A 255 11.97 15.24 12.55
C ALA A 255 11.07 16.46 12.26
N GLU A 256 9.78 16.38 12.53
CA GLU A 256 8.82 17.48 12.40
C GLU A 256 8.20 17.84 13.77
N GLU A 257 6.88 17.85 13.88
CA GLU A 257 6.16 18.09 15.14
C GLU A 257 6.22 16.86 16.03
N ARG A 258 6.77 16.97 17.23
CA ARG A 258 6.85 15.87 18.21
C ARG A 258 5.59 15.80 19.06
N ILE A 259 4.50 15.30 18.44
CA ILE A 259 3.18 15.19 19.08
C ILE A 259 3.16 14.00 20.05
N HIS A 260 3.80 12.89 19.66
CA HIS A 260 3.79 11.64 20.41
C HIS A 260 5.15 11.34 21.06
N ARG A 261 5.09 10.73 22.26
CA ARG A 261 6.28 10.27 22.97
C ARG A 261 6.86 9.02 22.28
N SER A 262 8.19 9.03 22.12
CA SER A 262 8.93 7.86 21.61
C SER A 262 9.67 7.09 22.70
N VAL A 263 9.42 7.44 23.97
CA VAL A 263 10.02 6.77 25.13
C VAL A 263 9.75 5.26 25.08
N GLY A 264 10.83 4.48 25.03
CA GLY A 264 10.73 3.02 25.01
C GLY A 264 10.37 2.40 23.66
N LEU A 265 10.30 3.19 22.56
CA LEU A 265 10.17 2.63 21.20
C LEU A 265 11.27 1.59 20.99
N VAL A 266 10.86 0.37 20.64
CA VAL A 266 11.78 -0.77 20.46
C VAL A 266 12.25 -0.84 19.02
N ILE A 267 13.57 -0.80 18.78
CA ILE A 267 14.15 -0.99 17.43
C ILE A 267 15.18 -2.12 17.50
N ALA A 268 14.79 -3.33 17.06
CA ALA A 268 15.61 -4.53 17.26
C ALA A 268 15.38 -5.61 16.19
N GLY A 269 16.39 -6.45 15.99
CA GLY A 269 16.32 -7.61 15.09
C GLY A 269 16.26 -7.26 13.60
N ASN A 270 16.55 -6.00 13.23
CA ASN A 270 16.56 -5.58 11.83
C ASN A 270 17.89 -5.92 11.14
N ASP A 271 17.84 -6.19 9.83
CA ASP A 271 18.99 -6.36 8.95
C ASP A 271 19.11 -5.14 8.03
N VAL A 272 20.21 -4.41 8.10
CA VAL A 272 20.36 -3.09 7.48
C VAL A 272 21.60 -3.06 6.62
N SER A 273 21.45 -2.69 5.36
CA SER A 273 22.56 -2.62 4.41
C SER A 273 22.41 -1.48 3.40
N ILE A 274 23.51 -1.16 2.76
CA ILE A 274 23.56 -0.31 1.56
C ILE A 274 23.74 -1.23 0.35
N ALA A 275 23.10 -0.93 -0.75
CA ALA A 275 23.23 -1.70 -1.99
C ALA A 275 24.69 -1.71 -2.50
N PRO A 276 25.16 -2.82 -3.09
CA PRO A 276 26.54 -2.95 -3.55
C PRO A 276 26.97 -1.82 -4.53
N GLY A 277 28.25 -1.42 -4.42
CA GLY A 277 28.84 -0.42 -5.29
C GLY A 277 28.43 1.04 -4.98
N ILE A 278 27.88 1.28 -3.80
CA ILE A 278 27.59 2.63 -3.28
C ILE A 278 28.66 2.96 -2.23
N ASP A 279 29.43 4.01 -2.48
CA ASP A 279 30.46 4.51 -1.58
C ASP A 279 29.97 5.79 -0.89
N ARG A 280 29.16 5.60 0.14
CA ARG A 280 28.72 6.65 1.06
C ARG A 280 28.22 6.05 2.36
N GLU A 281 28.22 6.86 3.40
CA GLU A 281 27.68 6.48 4.72
C GLU A 281 26.24 6.93 4.88
N THR A 282 25.50 6.20 5.72
CA THR A 282 24.14 6.54 6.17
C THR A 282 23.98 6.21 7.64
N THR A 283 22.93 6.71 8.26
CA THR A 283 22.54 6.35 9.63
C THR A 283 21.29 5.47 9.60
N PHE A 284 21.25 4.39 10.38
CA PHE A 284 20.05 3.58 10.48
C PHE A 284 18.93 4.35 11.19
N ILE A 285 19.21 4.96 12.35
CA ILE A 285 18.22 5.70 13.15
C ILE A 285 18.68 7.14 13.31
N GLY A 286 18.06 8.08 12.59
CA GLY A 286 18.17 9.51 12.85
C GLY A 286 17.11 9.91 13.88
N ASP A 287 17.56 10.33 15.07
CA ASP A 287 16.68 10.65 16.20
C ASP A 287 16.69 12.13 16.54
N TRP A 288 15.58 12.81 16.29
CA TRP A 288 15.33 14.20 16.69
C TRP A 288 14.54 14.32 17.99
N THR A 289 14.06 13.19 18.55
CA THR A 289 13.22 13.23 19.77
C THR A 289 14.03 13.47 21.02
N HIS A 290 15.29 13.02 21.06
CA HIS A 290 16.15 12.99 22.26
C HIS A 290 15.53 12.22 23.42
N GLU A 291 14.58 11.35 23.16
CA GLU A 291 13.94 10.50 24.17
C GLU A 291 14.64 9.13 24.27
N PRO A 292 14.60 8.47 25.44
CA PRO A 292 15.26 7.17 25.62
C PRO A 292 14.54 6.08 24.81
N LEU A 293 15.18 5.65 23.72
CA LEU A 293 14.77 4.52 22.88
C LEU A 293 15.29 3.20 23.44
N ARG A 294 14.66 2.09 23.08
CA ARG A 294 15.14 0.72 23.35
C ARG A 294 15.74 0.12 22.09
N ILE A 295 16.99 0.44 21.80
CA ILE A 295 17.72 -0.09 20.66
C ILE A 295 18.36 -1.43 21.08
N GLY A 296 17.79 -2.53 20.57
CA GLY A 296 18.34 -3.87 20.78
C GLY A 296 19.34 -4.26 19.70
N GLN A 297 19.67 -5.55 19.62
CA GLN A 297 20.58 -6.06 18.60
C GLN A 297 19.95 -5.88 17.20
N ASN A 298 20.69 -5.25 16.29
CA ASN A 298 20.41 -5.13 14.86
C ASN A 298 21.67 -5.54 14.08
N LYS A 299 21.49 -6.16 12.92
CA LYS A 299 22.59 -6.46 12.02
C LYS A 299 22.84 -5.24 11.13
N ILE A 300 23.96 -4.56 11.35
CA ILE A 300 24.32 -3.31 10.66
C ILE A 300 25.46 -3.62 9.68
N GLY A 301 25.19 -3.37 8.39
CA GLY A 301 26.16 -3.57 7.31
C GLY A 301 27.20 -2.45 7.24
N PRO A 302 28.26 -2.64 6.42
CA PRO A 302 29.28 -1.63 6.21
C PRO A 302 28.69 -0.30 5.70
N GLY A 303 29.27 0.81 6.14
CA GLY A 303 28.83 2.17 5.78
C GLY A 303 27.55 2.66 6.48
N VAL A 304 27.00 1.87 7.41
CA VAL A 304 25.81 2.25 8.18
C VAL A 304 26.19 2.51 9.63
N LYS A 305 25.93 3.72 10.14
CA LYS A 305 25.98 4.06 11.56
C LYS A 305 24.68 3.62 12.24
N LEU A 306 24.75 3.05 13.43
CA LEU A 306 23.55 2.53 14.13
C LEU A 306 22.54 3.62 14.44
N SER A 307 22.97 4.73 15.05
CA SER A 307 22.06 5.82 15.42
C SER A 307 22.80 7.14 15.52
N ASP A 308 22.06 8.23 15.40
CA ASP A 308 22.54 9.59 15.50
C ASP A 308 21.47 10.48 16.11
N GLN A 309 21.79 11.20 17.19
CA GLN A 309 20.92 12.23 17.75
C GLN A 309 21.12 13.53 16.96
N ARG A 310 20.04 14.18 16.57
CA ARG A 310 20.01 15.34 15.67
C ARG A 310 19.28 16.53 16.24
#